data_080b6f619ec6f3b7f00a419259970abf
#
_entry.id   080b6f619ec6f3b7f00a419259970abf
#
_cell.length_a   1.000
_cell.length_b   1.000
_cell.length_c   1.000
_cell.angle_alpha   90.00
_cell.angle_beta   90.00
_cell.angle_gamma   90.00
#
_symmetry.space_group_name_H-M   'P 1'
#
loop_
_entity.id
_entity.type
_entity.pdbx_description
1 polymer ?
#
loop_
_entity_poly.entity_id
_entity_poly.type
_entity_poly.pdbx_seq_one_letter_code
_entity_poly.pdbx_strand_id
1 'polypeptide(L)'
;AQYWVWSQNLSLSYLSKGPLVPALIAISNKVLGQTYLGLKFFSYVAYLGTVITLSLAAFKLTNRKESFYIALLLSILSPAIFILGGIASTDIFLFFFWSLTILCYVCFIQERDEKWFYFIGITTGLGILAKLTMVLLPLSILLYFLATDFRKYFFNIHIYLSALITVLISSPILIWNAQNN
;
A
#
# COMPACT_ATOMS: atom_id res chain seq x y z
N ALA A 1 -10.00 14.61 12.47
CA ALA A 1 -11.17 14.33 13.32
C ALA A 1 -11.89 13.03 12.91
N GLN A 2 -12.28 12.83 11.63
CA GLN A 2 -13.11 11.72 11.17
C GLN A 2 -12.50 10.33 11.46
N TYR A 3 -11.26 10.06 11.08
CA TYR A 3 -10.61 8.76 11.31
C TYR A 3 -10.42 8.43 12.80
N TRP A 4 -10.25 9.45 13.66
CA TRP A 4 -10.20 9.28 15.10
C TRP A 4 -11.55 8.83 15.66
N VAL A 5 -12.65 9.43 15.20
CA VAL A 5 -14.00 9.00 15.61
C VAL A 5 -14.25 7.56 15.16
N TRP A 6 -13.89 7.20 13.96
CA TRP A 6 -14.03 5.83 13.45
C TRP A 6 -13.13 4.83 14.19
N SER A 7 -11.99 5.25 14.71
CA SER A 7 -11.12 4.39 15.50
C SER A 7 -11.70 4.02 16.87
N GLN A 8 -12.70 4.78 17.37
CA GLN A 8 -13.42 4.45 18.60
C GLN A 8 -14.53 3.41 18.37
N ASN A 9 -15.05 3.32 17.13
CA ASN A 9 -16.09 2.38 16.73
C ASN A 9 -15.67 1.71 15.41
N LEU A 10 -14.91 0.61 15.53
CA LEU A 10 -14.38 -0.09 14.35
C LEU A 10 -15.49 -0.80 13.57
N SER A 11 -15.47 -0.66 12.26
CA SER A 11 -16.33 -1.34 11.31
C SER A 11 -15.50 -1.99 10.20
N LEU A 12 -16.08 -2.96 9.49
CA LEU A 12 -15.42 -3.64 8.36
C LEU A 12 -15.14 -2.71 7.19
N SER A 13 -15.90 -1.63 7.04
CA SER A 13 -15.66 -0.51 6.12
C SER A 13 -16.46 0.71 6.57
N TYR A 14 -16.29 1.82 5.86
CA TYR A 14 -17.03 3.07 6.04
C TYR A 14 -17.50 3.55 4.66
N LEU A 15 -18.57 4.33 4.62
CA LEU A 15 -19.29 4.72 3.38
C LEU A 15 -18.37 5.07 2.18
N SER A 16 -17.24 5.72 2.43
CA SER A 16 -16.32 6.19 1.37
C SER A 16 -14.85 5.82 1.58
N LYS A 17 -14.52 5.09 2.65
CA LYS A 17 -13.13 4.84 3.07
C LYS A 17 -12.95 3.43 3.62
N GLY A 18 -11.79 2.86 3.33
CA GLY A 18 -11.42 1.55 3.87
C GLY A 18 -11.14 1.57 5.38
N PRO A 19 -11.14 0.40 6.03
CA PRO A 19 -11.05 0.26 7.48
C PRO A 19 -9.62 0.36 8.02
N LEU A 20 -8.59 0.33 7.16
CA LEU A 20 -7.20 0.21 7.61
C LEU A 20 -6.76 1.38 8.49
N VAL A 21 -7.04 2.62 8.10
CA VAL A 21 -6.57 3.80 8.83
C VAL A 21 -7.20 3.89 10.22
N PRO A 22 -8.54 3.77 10.40
CA PRO A 22 -9.14 3.71 11.73
C PRO A 22 -8.61 2.57 12.59
N ALA A 23 -8.40 1.38 12.01
CA ALA A 23 -7.86 0.24 12.74
C ALA A 23 -6.43 0.50 13.26
N LEU A 24 -5.56 1.07 12.43
CA LEU A 24 -4.20 1.43 12.82
C LEU A 24 -4.20 2.51 13.91
N ILE A 25 -5.08 3.52 13.83
CA ILE A 25 -5.23 4.53 14.90
C ILE A 25 -5.72 3.87 16.19
N ALA A 26 -6.67 2.95 16.14
CA ALA A 26 -7.15 2.24 17.33
C ALA A 26 -6.02 1.43 18.00
N ILE A 27 -5.19 0.74 17.20
CA ILE A 27 -4.03 -0.01 17.70
C ILE A 27 -3.01 0.94 18.36
N SER A 28 -2.62 2.02 17.68
CA SER A 28 -1.64 2.96 18.24
C SER A 28 -2.14 3.67 19.50
N ASN A 29 -3.43 4.02 19.55
CA ASN A 29 -4.03 4.62 20.75
C ASN A 29 -4.05 3.66 21.96
N LYS A 30 -4.18 2.35 21.76
CA LYS A 30 -4.08 1.35 22.84
C LYS A 30 -2.67 1.28 23.43
N VAL A 31 -1.63 1.51 22.63
CA VAL A 31 -0.22 1.41 23.06
C VAL A 31 0.33 2.75 23.54
N LEU A 32 0.04 3.83 22.81
CA LEU A 32 0.62 5.18 23.03
C LEU A 32 -0.35 6.14 23.72
N GLY A 33 -1.54 5.66 24.10
CA GLY A 33 -2.61 6.47 24.63
C GLY A 33 -3.29 7.36 23.59
N GLN A 34 -4.36 8.05 23.99
CA GLN A 34 -5.09 9.01 23.14
C GLN A 34 -4.33 10.34 23.03
N THR A 35 -3.12 10.27 22.47
CA THR A 35 -2.21 11.40 22.28
C THR A 35 -2.11 11.78 20.81
N TYR A 36 -1.52 12.94 20.55
CA TYR A 36 -1.18 13.34 19.17
C TYR A 36 -0.26 12.33 18.48
N LEU A 37 0.68 11.74 19.25
CA LEU A 37 1.57 10.70 18.75
C LEU A 37 0.80 9.42 18.43
N GLY A 38 -0.11 8.98 19.32
CA GLY A 38 -0.97 7.82 19.09
C GLY A 38 -1.80 7.97 17.82
N LEU A 39 -2.34 9.16 17.56
CA LEU A 39 -3.12 9.43 16.34
C LEU A 39 -2.29 9.32 15.06
N LYS A 40 -1.02 9.71 15.07
CA LYS A 40 -0.19 9.87 13.86
C LYS A 40 0.95 8.87 13.73
N PHE A 41 1.17 8.02 14.69
CA PHE A 41 2.30 7.08 14.72
C PHE A 41 2.43 6.29 13.41
N PHE A 42 1.37 5.63 12.98
CA PHE A 42 1.40 4.84 11.75
C PHE A 42 1.50 5.70 10.48
N SER A 43 1.05 6.95 10.50
CA SER A 43 1.27 7.88 9.38
C SER A 43 2.76 8.20 9.22
N TYR A 44 3.49 8.39 10.32
CA TYR A 44 4.94 8.57 10.27
C TYR A 44 5.66 7.30 9.81
N VAL A 45 5.22 6.12 10.26
CA VAL A 45 5.75 4.83 9.78
C VAL A 45 5.51 4.68 8.27
N ALA A 46 4.31 4.99 7.80
CA ALA A 46 3.97 4.93 6.37
C ALA A 46 4.79 5.95 5.55
N TYR A 47 5.01 7.16 6.08
CA TYR A 47 5.89 8.15 5.47
C TYR A 47 7.32 7.62 5.28
N LEU A 48 7.94 7.16 6.37
CA LEU A 48 9.30 6.60 6.33
C LEU A 48 9.36 5.37 5.42
N GLY A 49 8.37 4.51 5.51
CA GLY A 49 8.25 3.34 4.64
C GLY A 49 8.16 3.71 3.16
N THR A 50 7.38 4.75 2.80
CA THR A 50 7.29 5.27 1.43
C THR A 50 8.65 5.75 0.92
N VAL A 51 9.33 6.58 1.70
CA VAL A 51 10.65 7.12 1.36
C VAL A 51 11.66 6.00 1.12
N ILE A 52 11.70 5.01 2.02
CA ILE A 52 12.64 3.89 1.93
C ILE A 52 12.30 2.98 0.73
N THR A 53 11.03 2.61 0.55
CA THR A 53 10.63 1.69 -0.52
C THR A 53 10.82 2.29 -1.91
N LEU A 54 10.55 3.59 -2.10
CA LEU A 54 10.86 4.29 -3.35
C LEU A 54 12.36 4.31 -3.64
N SER A 55 13.17 4.59 -2.62
CA SER A 55 14.64 4.62 -2.76
C SER A 55 15.19 3.23 -3.10
N LEU A 56 14.68 2.18 -2.46
CA LEU A 56 15.06 0.80 -2.76
C LEU A 56 14.61 0.38 -4.17
N ALA A 57 13.43 0.78 -4.59
CA ALA A 57 12.94 0.50 -5.95
C ALA A 57 13.83 1.16 -7.01
N ALA A 58 14.23 2.43 -6.79
CA ALA A 58 15.14 3.15 -7.68
C ALA A 58 16.53 2.48 -7.73
N PHE A 59 17.07 2.07 -6.57
CA PHE A 59 18.31 1.30 -6.51
C PHE A 59 18.22 -0.01 -7.28
N LYS A 60 17.18 -0.80 -7.01
CA LYS A 60 16.96 -2.09 -7.68
C LYS A 60 16.85 -1.92 -9.20
N LEU A 61 16.11 -0.93 -9.69
CA LEU A 61 15.93 -0.67 -11.12
C LEU A 61 17.23 -0.33 -11.85
N THR A 62 18.12 0.45 -11.20
CA THR A 62 19.31 1.00 -11.86
C THR A 62 20.60 0.28 -11.46
N ASN A 63 20.57 -0.48 -10.38
CA ASN A 63 21.74 -1.07 -9.71
C ASN A 63 22.83 -0.04 -9.36
N ARG A 64 22.43 1.22 -9.08
CA ARG A 64 23.32 2.35 -8.75
C ARG A 64 22.97 2.92 -7.39
N LYS A 65 23.96 3.08 -6.52
CA LYS A 65 23.78 3.69 -5.18
C LYS A 65 23.31 5.15 -5.28
N GLU A 66 23.76 5.86 -6.30
CA GLU A 66 23.36 7.25 -6.56
C GLU A 66 21.85 7.37 -6.73
N SER A 67 21.21 6.42 -7.43
CA SER A 67 19.76 6.41 -7.63
C SER A 67 19.01 6.23 -6.32
N PHE A 68 19.54 5.46 -5.37
CA PHE A 68 18.97 5.36 -4.03
C PHE A 68 18.96 6.72 -3.32
N TYR A 69 20.13 7.40 -3.28
CA TYR A 69 20.24 8.69 -2.59
C TYR A 69 19.44 9.81 -3.27
N ILE A 70 19.41 9.83 -4.60
CA ILE A 70 18.59 10.80 -5.35
C ILE A 70 17.10 10.57 -5.05
N ALA A 71 16.61 9.34 -5.11
CA ALA A 71 15.23 9.02 -4.82
C ALA A 71 14.88 9.31 -3.34
N LEU A 72 15.80 9.02 -2.41
CA LEU A 72 15.67 9.36 -1.00
C LEU A 72 15.47 10.87 -0.82
N LEU A 73 16.37 11.66 -1.40
CA LEU A 73 16.33 13.13 -1.30
C LEU A 73 15.05 13.69 -1.91
N LEU A 74 14.68 13.25 -3.13
CA LEU A 74 13.48 13.69 -3.81
C LEU A 74 12.20 13.31 -3.04
N SER A 75 12.17 12.12 -2.43
CA SER A 75 11.03 11.67 -1.63
C SER A 75 10.88 12.50 -0.34
N ILE A 76 11.98 12.81 0.35
CA ILE A 76 11.97 13.65 1.56
C ILE A 76 11.58 15.09 1.22
N LEU A 77 12.08 15.65 0.11
CA LEU A 77 11.79 17.01 -0.33
C LEU A 77 10.43 17.14 -1.02
N SER A 78 9.74 16.03 -1.31
CA SER A 78 8.41 16.07 -1.92
C SER A 78 7.38 16.67 -0.97
N PRO A 79 6.80 17.85 -1.28
CA PRO A 79 5.80 18.48 -0.42
C PRO A 79 4.59 17.57 -0.18
N ALA A 80 4.18 16.81 -1.21
CA ALA A 80 3.04 15.90 -1.12
C ALA A 80 3.28 14.79 -0.09
N ILE A 81 4.42 14.09 -0.16
CA ILE A 81 4.76 13.01 0.76
C ILE A 81 4.94 13.56 2.18
N PHE A 82 5.62 14.70 2.33
CA PHE A 82 5.88 15.34 3.62
C PHE A 82 4.59 15.78 4.33
N ILE A 83 3.71 16.51 3.63
CA ILE A 83 2.45 17.01 4.19
C ILE A 83 1.54 15.83 4.55
N LEU A 84 1.40 14.84 3.67
CA LEU A 84 0.54 13.68 3.92
C LEU A 84 1.07 12.80 5.05
N GLY A 85 2.39 12.71 5.23
CA GLY A 85 3.01 12.03 6.39
C GLY A 85 2.67 12.69 7.72
N GLY A 86 2.48 14.01 7.72
CA GLY A 86 2.07 14.78 8.90
C GLY A 86 0.57 14.71 9.24
N ILE A 87 -0.25 14.09 8.39
CA ILE A 87 -1.70 14.01 8.55
C ILE A 87 -2.14 12.55 8.62
N ALA A 88 -3.02 12.20 9.55
CA ALA A 88 -3.66 10.90 9.56
C ALA A 88 -4.70 10.83 8.42
N SER A 89 -4.25 10.41 7.22
CA SER A 89 -5.06 10.30 6.02
C SER A 89 -4.84 8.96 5.32
N THR A 90 -5.76 8.58 4.45
CA THR A 90 -5.62 7.37 3.63
C THR A 90 -4.52 7.50 2.57
N ASP A 91 -4.14 8.71 2.19
CA ASP A 91 -3.24 8.96 1.07
C ASP A 91 -1.81 8.55 1.37
N ILE A 92 -1.32 8.79 2.60
CA ILE A 92 0.04 8.36 2.97
C ILE A 92 0.16 6.82 2.99
N PHE A 93 -0.89 6.12 3.44
CA PHE A 93 -0.93 4.65 3.39
C PHE A 93 -1.05 4.13 1.96
N LEU A 94 -1.82 4.82 1.10
CA LEU A 94 -1.84 4.52 -0.33
C LEU A 94 -0.43 4.64 -0.93
N PHE A 95 0.29 5.72 -0.69
CA PHE A 95 1.65 5.91 -1.19
C PHE A 95 2.60 4.84 -0.67
N PHE A 96 2.49 4.46 0.59
CA PHE A 96 3.30 3.40 1.16
C PHE A 96 3.06 2.04 0.48
N PHE A 97 1.81 1.60 0.40
CA PHE A 97 1.51 0.31 -0.24
C PHE A 97 1.74 0.35 -1.76
N TRP A 98 1.52 1.49 -2.39
CA TRP A 98 1.83 1.69 -3.82
C TRP A 98 3.33 1.51 -4.07
N SER A 99 4.18 2.21 -3.32
CA SER A 99 5.64 2.13 -3.45
C SER A 99 6.18 0.74 -3.08
N LEU A 100 5.60 0.10 -2.06
CA LEU A 100 5.97 -1.26 -1.66
C LEU A 100 5.59 -2.29 -2.73
N THR A 101 4.41 -2.15 -3.34
CA THR A 101 3.98 -3.01 -4.45
C THR A 101 4.88 -2.82 -5.67
N ILE A 102 5.28 -1.58 -5.99
CA ILE A 102 6.26 -1.29 -7.06
C ILE A 102 7.60 -1.96 -6.74
N LEU A 103 8.08 -1.87 -5.50
CA LEU A 103 9.33 -2.54 -5.10
C LEU A 103 9.25 -4.06 -5.31
N CYS A 104 8.16 -4.69 -4.85
CA CYS A 104 7.94 -6.12 -5.07
C CYS A 104 7.89 -6.48 -6.56
N TYR A 105 7.25 -5.64 -7.37
CA TYR A 105 7.18 -5.82 -8.81
C TYR A 105 8.56 -5.69 -9.48
N VAL A 106 9.36 -4.71 -9.09
CA VAL A 106 10.74 -4.55 -9.57
C VAL A 106 11.60 -5.77 -9.19
N CYS A 107 11.48 -6.26 -7.97
CA CYS A 107 12.15 -7.48 -7.54
C CYS A 107 11.73 -8.69 -8.38
N PHE A 108 10.43 -8.84 -8.68
CA PHE A 108 9.93 -9.88 -9.57
C PHE A 108 10.56 -9.80 -10.98
N ILE A 109 10.63 -8.59 -11.56
CA ILE A 109 11.22 -8.40 -12.90
C ILE A 109 12.69 -8.84 -12.92
N GLN A 110 13.44 -8.57 -11.88
CA GLN A 110 14.87 -8.87 -11.81
C GLN A 110 15.16 -10.32 -11.44
N GLU A 111 14.52 -10.82 -10.40
CA GLU A 111 14.80 -12.14 -9.83
C GLU A 111 14.02 -13.27 -10.53
N ARG A 112 12.91 -12.94 -11.22
CA ARG A 112 11.99 -13.89 -11.88
C ARG A 112 11.45 -14.95 -10.92
N ASP A 113 11.47 -14.68 -9.61
CA ASP A 113 10.99 -15.57 -8.57
C ASP A 113 9.49 -15.30 -8.31
N GLU A 114 8.71 -16.34 -8.40
CA GLU A 114 7.24 -16.30 -8.29
C GLU A 114 6.74 -15.95 -6.89
N LYS A 115 7.59 -16.03 -5.86
CA LYS A 115 7.26 -15.58 -4.50
C LYS A 115 6.80 -14.12 -4.46
N TRP A 116 7.30 -13.29 -5.38
CA TRP A 116 6.96 -11.87 -5.43
C TRP A 116 5.49 -11.62 -5.77
N PHE A 117 4.82 -12.54 -6.47
CA PHE A 117 3.38 -12.44 -6.70
C PHE A 117 2.59 -12.45 -5.38
N TYR A 118 2.99 -13.26 -4.39
CA TYR A 118 2.32 -13.28 -3.10
C TYR A 118 2.48 -11.96 -2.36
N PHE A 119 3.69 -11.38 -2.35
CA PHE A 119 3.92 -10.06 -1.75
C PHE A 119 3.15 -8.95 -2.47
N ILE A 120 3.08 -8.98 -3.81
CA ILE A 120 2.25 -8.06 -4.61
C ILE A 120 0.78 -8.20 -4.19
N GLY A 121 0.27 -9.42 -4.03
CA GLY A 121 -1.11 -9.65 -3.57
C GLY A 121 -1.38 -9.08 -2.18
N ILE A 122 -0.48 -9.32 -1.23
CA ILE A 122 -0.60 -8.82 0.15
C ILE A 122 -0.57 -7.29 0.17
N THR A 123 0.43 -6.69 -0.47
CA THR A 123 0.59 -5.22 -0.45
C THR A 123 -0.53 -4.50 -1.18
N THR A 124 -1.02 -5.07 -2.28
CA THR A 124 -2.19 -4.57 -3.00
C THR A 124 -3.46 -4.65 -2.16
N GLY A 125 -3.72 -5.80 -1.51
CA GLY A 125 -4.89 -5.98 -0.66
C GLY A 125 -4.92 -5.01 0.52
N LEU A 126 -3.79 -4.82 1.22
CA LEU A 126 -3.65 -3.84 2.29
C LEU A 126 -3.79 -2.40 1.77
N GLY A 127 -3.27 -2.12 0.59
CA GLY A 127 -3.44 -0.82 -0.07
C GLY A 127 -4.91 -0.52 -0.42
N ILE A 128 -5.69 -1.52 -0.86
CA ILE A 128 -7.14 -1.40 -1.11
C ILE A 128 -7.88 -1.10 0.20
N LEU A 129 -7.51 -1.76 1.32
CA LEU A 129 -8.08 -1.46 2.63
C LEU A 129 -7.77 -0.03 3.11
N ALA A 130 -6.70 0.58 2.61
CA ALA A 130 -6.42 2.00 2.85
C ALA A 130 -7.26 2.89 1.92
N LYS A 131 -7.22 2.62 0.60
CA LYS A 131 -7.91 3.42 -0.41
C LYS A 131 -8.17 2.61 -1.68
N LEU A 132 -9.43 2.60 -2.16
CA LEU A 132 -9.86 1.82 -3.33
C LEU A 132 -9.08 2.16 -4.61
N THR A 133 -8.56 3.38 -4.75
CA THR A 133 -7.74 3.78 -5.90
C THR A 133 -6.46 2.95 -6.07
N MET A 134 -6.06 2.19 -5.04
CA MET A 134 -4.96 1.21 -5.15
C MET A 134 -5.15 0.20 -6.27
N VAL A 135 -6.39 -0.11 -6.65
CA VAL A 135 -6.73 -1.05 -7.75
C VAL A 135 -6.10 -0.63 -9.10
N LEU A 136 -5.85 0.67 -9.30
CA LEU A 136 -5.24 1.18 -10.52
C LEU A 136 -3.82 0.65 -10.75
N LEU A 137 -3.06 0.40 -9.69
CA LEU A 137 -1.68 -0.10 -9.83
C LEU A 137 -1.62 -1.53 -10.37
N PRO A 138 -2.27 -2.54 -9.77
CA PRO A 138 -2.27 -3.89 -10.33
C PRO A 138 -2.90 -3.94 -11.72
N LEU A 139 -3.92 -3.11 -12.00
CA LEU A 139 -4.47 -2.99 -13.34
C LEU A 139 -3.41 -2.50 -14.34
N SER A 140 -2.62 -1.50 -13.98
CA SER A 140 -1.52 -1.00 -14.82
C SER A 140 -0.44 -2.06 -15.04
N ILE A 141 -0.11 -2.86 -14.02
CA ILE A 141 0.83 -3.98 -14.12
C ILE A 141 0.28 -5.06 -15.06
N LEU A 142 -1.01 -5.39 -14.96
CA LEU A 142 -1.65 -6.36 -15.86
C LEU A 142 -1.64 -5.88 -17.32
N LEU A 143 -1.94 -4.60 -17.55
CA LEU A 143 -1.86 -4.01 -18.90
C LEU A 143 -0.44 -4.06 -19.46
N TYR A 144 0.57 -3.78 -18.62
CA TYR A 144 1.97 -3.92 -19.01
C TYR A 144 2.31 -5.38 -19.37
N PHE A 145 1.82 -6.37 -18.61
CA PHE A 145 2.03 -7.78 -18.93
C PHE A 145 1.43 -8.16 -20.29
N LEU A 146 0.22 -7.66 -20.61
CA LEU A 146 -0.43 -7.90 -21.91
C LEU A 146 0.38 -7.33 -23.07
N ALA A 147 1.01 -6.16 -22.88
CA ALA A 147 1.75 -5.44 -23.91
C ALA A 147 3.20 -5.94 -24.09
N THR A 148 3.68 -6.86 -23.26
CA THR A 148 5.09 -7.30 -23.23
C THR A 148 5.22 -8.82 -23.23
N ASP A 149 6.46 -9.31 -23.26
CA ASP A 149 6.78 -10.76 -23.16
C ASP A 149 6.37 -11.38 -21.82
N PHE A 150 5.94 -10.56 -20.87
CA PHE A 150 5.39 -11.02 -19.59
C PHE A 150 3.99 -11.63 -19.73
N ARG A 151 3.31 -11.52 -20.88
CA ARG A 151 2.02 -12.19 -21.14
C ARG A 151 2.03 -13.68 -20.84
N LYS A 152 3.18 -14.37 -20.90
CA LYS A 152 3.33 -15.78 -20.52
C LYS A 152 2.94 -16.06 -19.07
N TYR A 153 3.07 -15.08 -18.16
CA TYR A 153 2.71 -15.24 -16.76
C TYR A 153 1.20 -15.29 -16.51
N PHE A 154 0.35 -14.92 -17.50
CA PHE A 154 -1.10 -15.16 -17.39
C PHE A 154 -1.46 -16.66 -17.34
N PHE A 155 -0.57 -17.54 -17.77
CA PHE A 155 -0.73 -18.99 -17.63
C PHE A 155 -0.13 -19.54 -16.33
N ASN A 156 0.45 -18.66 -15.48
CA ASN A 156 1.06 -19.05 -14.23
C ASN A 156 0.04 -18.93 -13.11
N ILE A 157 -0.11 -20.01 -12.32
CA ILE A 157 -1.05 -20.08 -11.19
C ILE A 157 -0.78 -18.99 -10.13
N HIS A 158 0.48 -18.58 -9.95
CA HIS A 158 0.87 -17.62 -8.91
C HIS A 158 0.26 -16.22 -9.10
N ILE A 159 -0.04 -15.82 -10.34
CA ILE A 159 -0.74 -14.55 -10.60
C ILE A 159 -2.18 -14.59 -10.09
N TYR A 160 -2.87 -15.73 -10.25
CA TYR A 160 -4.23 -15.93 -9.77
C TYR A 160 -4.26 -16.06 -8.24
N LEU A 161 -3.26 -16.71 -7.64
CA LEU A 161 -3.10 -16.75 -6.19
C LEU A 161 -2.84 -15.37 -5.61
N SER A 162 -2.07 -14.51 -6.30
CA SER A 162 -1.88 -13.10 -5.93
C SER A 162 -3.22 -12.35 -5.93
N ALA A 163 -4.02 -12.51 -6.98
CA ALA A 163 -5.34 -11.91 -7.07
C ALA A 163 -6.27 -12.42 -5.96
N LEU A 164 -6.26 -13.72 -5.68
CA LEU A 164 -7.04 -14.32 -4.59
C LEU A 164 -6.64 -13.74 -3.22
N ILE A 165 -5.34 -13.63 -2.94
CA ILE A 165 -4.83 -13.00 -1.71
C ILE A 165 -5.32 -11.56 -1.60
N THR A 166 -5.25 -10.79 -2.71
CA THR A 166 -5.75 -9.41 -2.75
C THR A 166 -7.22 -9.34 -2.38
N VAL A 167 -8.05 -10.19 -2.98
CA VAL A 167 -9.51 -10.25 -2.72
C VAL A 167 -9.78 -10.68 -1.27
N LEU A 168 -9.07 -11.69 -0.75
CA LEU A 168 -9.24 -12.14 0.62
C LEU A 168 -8.90 -11.05 1.64
N ILE A 169 -7.80 -10.32 1.45
CA ILE A 169 -7.40 -9.23 2.33
C ILE A 169 -8.39 -8.05 2.23
N SER A 170 -8.87 -7.73 1.04
CA SER A 170 -9.83 -6.63 0.83
C SER A 170 -11.29 -7.02 1.08
N SER A 171 -11.58 -8.28 1.39
CA SER A 171 -12.93 -8.81 1.62
C SER A 171 -13.77 -8.05 2.67
N PRO A 172 -13.20 -7.46 3.75
CA PRO A 172 -14.00 -6.66 4.69
C PRO A 172 -14.81 -5.54 4.02
N ILE A 173 -14.23 -4.89 3.00
CA ILE A 173 -14.94 -3.84 2.24
C ILE A 173 -16.11 -4.44 1.44
N LEU A 174 -15.90 -5.59 0.80
CA LEU A 174 -16.92 -6.26 0.00
C LEU A 174 -18.08 -6.74 0.87
N ILE A 175 -17.78 -7.36 2.02
CA ILE A 175 -18.77 -7.83 2.98
C ILE A 175 -19.59 -6.65 3.51
N TRP A 176 -18.93 -5.57 3.90
CA TRP A 176 -19.62 -4.38 4.42
C TRP A 176 -20.57 -3.77 3.38
N ASN A 177 -20.12 -3.62 2.13
CA ASN A 177 -20.95 -3.08 1.06
C ASN A 177 -22.18 -3.97 0.78
N ALA A 178 -22.00 -5.31 0.80
CA ALA A 178 -23.11 -6.24 0.61
C ALA A 178 -24.14 -6.18 1.74
N GLN A 179 -23.74 -5.79 2.95
CA GLN A 179 -24.63 -5.68 4.12
C GLN A 179 -25.33 -4.32 4.25
N ASN A 180 -24.80 -3.27 3.62
CA ASN A 180 -25.26 -1.88 3.80
C ASN A 180 -25.77 -1.22 2.51
N ASN A 181 -25.95 -1.98 1.44
CA ASN A 181 -26.60 -1.53 0.19
C ASN A 181 -28.07 -1.90 0.15
#